data_cbf04d4c6e65347d21c89a2b8404aaa7
#
_entry.id   cbf04d4c6e65347d21c89a2b8404aaa7
#
_cell.length_a   1.000
_cell.length_b   1.000
_cell.length_c   1.000
_cell.angle_alpha   90.00
_cell.angle_beta   90.00
_cell.angle_gamma   90.00
#
_symmetry.space_group_name_H-M   'P 1'
#
loop_
_entity.id
_entity.type
_entity.pdbx_description
1 polymer ?
#
loop_
_entity_poly.entity_id
_entity_poly.type
_entity_poly.pdbx_seq_one_letter_code
_entity_poly.pdbx_strand_id
1 'polypeptide(L)'
;MLDDFLGFGLVIPFQRDRQRDWAAAGGEALVRSAVAQVLGTVGASDFTQGEMPWRTEFGSLLHLLRHQKNDVALREMAKVYVQDALRRWEPRIMVTRLDAERLDDSALVLRLRYNVIQRNVPGNQVLLEGIEQTIAL
;
A
#
# COMPACT_ATOMS: atom_id res chain seq x y z
N MET A 1 -7.38 -20.01 11.06
CA MET A 1 -6.46 -20.30 9.96
C MET A 1 -5.79 -19.02 9.50
N LEU A 2 -5.20 -18.96 8.32
CA LEU A 2 -4.50 -17.75 7.85
C LEU A 2 -5.34 -16.48 7.95
N ASP A 3 -6.62 -16.57 7.64
CA ASP A 3 -7.54 -15.42 7.69
C ASP A 3 -7.69 -14.83 9.09
N ASP A 4 -7.64 -15.67 10.11
CA ASP A 4 -7.75 -15.22 11.51
C ASP A 4 -6.56 -14.38 11.95
N PHE A 5 -5.36 -14.67 11.43
CA PHE A 5 -4.15 -13.89 11.72
C PHE A 5 -4.07 -12.57 10.95
N LEU A 6 -4.66 -12.52 9.77
CA LEU A 6 -4.62 -11.34 8.91
C LEU A 6 -5.74 -10.34 9.20
N GLY A 7 -6.74 -10.79 9.97
CA GLY A 7 -7.89 -9.97 10.32
C GLY A 7 -8.99 -9.97 9.27
N PHE A 8 -10.05 -9.29 9.59
CA PHE A 8 -11.24 -9.11 8.76
C PHE A 8 -11.68 -7.66 8.82
N GLY A 9 -11.97 -7.05 7.70
CA GLY A 9 -12.34 -5.65 7.66
C GLY A 9 -12.98 -5.21 6.35
N LEU A 10 -13.32 -3.94 6.28
CA LEU A 10 -13.93 -3.34 5.10
C LEU A 10 -12.93 -3.27 3.94
N VAL A 11 -13.41 -3.53 2.75
CA VAL A 11 -12.63 -3.43 1.51
C VAL A 11 -12.61 -1.99 1.01
N ILE A 12 -11.44 -1.53 0.58
CA ILE A 12 -11.26 -0.23 -0.05
C ILE A 12 -10.95 -0.43 -1.56
N PRO A 13 -11.61 0.26 -2.48
CA PRO A 13 -12.68 1.24 -2.27
C PRO A 13 -13.95 0.60 -1.71
N PHE A 14 -14.72 1.37 -0.97
CA PHE A 14 -15.95 0.89 -0.33
C PHE A 14 -16.94 0.38 -1.37
N GLN A 15 -17.38 -0.85 -1.18
CA GLN A 15 -18.34 -1.53 -2.05
C GLN A 15 -19.45 -2.11 -1.18
N ARG A 16 -20.62 -2.32 -1.79
CA ARG A 16 -21.70 -3.03 -1.14
C ARG A 16 -21.68 -4.50 -1.56
N ASP A 17 -21.94 -5.36 -0.61
CA ASP A 17 -22.09 -6.79 -0.87
C ASP A 17 -23.49 -7.12 -1.42
N ARG A 18 -23.77 -8.42 -1.62
CA ARG A 18 -25.07 -8.89 -2.10
C ARG A 18 -26.23 -8.58 -1.15
N GLN A 19 -25.94 -8.36 0.09
CA GLN A 19 -26.91 -8.04 1.14
C GLN A 19 -27.11 -6.52 1.30
N ARG A 20 -26.46 -5.73 0.46
CA ARG A 20 -26.43 -4.26 0.48
C ARG A 20 -25.71 -3.66 1.72
N ASP A 21 -24.94 -4.47 2.40
CA ASP A 21 -24.07 -4.03 3.46
C ASP A 21 -22.67 -3.66 2.92
N TRP A 22 -21.82 -3.09 3.74
CA TRP A 22 -20.46 -2.79 3.33
C TRP A 22 -19.66 -4.08 3.11
N ALA A 23 -19.06 -4.20 1.94
CA ALA A 23 -18.25 -5.37 1.60
C ALA A 23 -17.02 -5.45 2.54
N ALA A 24 -16.83 -6.61 3.11
CA ALA A 24 -15.72 -6.90 4.01
C ALA A 24 -14.97 -8.13 3.51
N ALA A 25 -13.70 -8.20 3.84
CA ALA A 25 -12.85 -9.32 3.47
C ALA A 25 -11.81 -9.60 4.55
N GLY A 26 -11.29 -10.82 4.53
CA GLY A 26 -10.16 -11.24 5.35
C GLY A 26 -9.02 -11.71 4.47
N GLY A 27 -7.92 -12.14 5.08
CA GLY A 27 -6.79 -12.74 4.41
C GLY A 27 -6.11 -11.83 3.39
N GLU A 28 -5.74 -12.41 2.26
CA GLU A 28 -5.00 -11.70 1.20
C GLU A 28 -5.75 -10.49 0.64
N ALA A 29 -7.07 -10.60 0.46
CA ALA A 29 -7.87 -9.51 -0.07
C ALA A 29 -7.83 -8.28 0.83
N LEU A 30 -7.88 -8.46 2.14
CA LEU A 30 -7.75 -7.37 3.10
C LEU A 30 -6.37 -6.72 3.05
N VAL A 31 -5.32 -7.53 2.96
CA VAL A 31 -3.93 -7.03 2.86
C VAL A 31 -3.74 -6.21 1.57
N ARG A 32 -4.23 -6.69 0.44
CA ARG A 32 -4.18 -5.95 -0.83
C ARG A 32 -4.91 -4.62 -0.75
N SER A 33 -6.07 -4.61 -0.13
CA SER A 33 -6.85 -3.40 0.09
C SER A 33 -6.11 -2.41 1.00
N ALA A 34 -5.51 -2.90 2.09
CA ALA A 34 -4.72 -2.07 3.00
C ALA A 34 -3.50 -1.44 2.32
N VAL A 35 -2.78 -2.20 1.52
CA VAL A 35 -1.64 -1.69 0.74
C VAL A 35 -2.09 -0.59 -0.23
N ALA A 36 -3.16 -0.82 -0.98
CA ALA A 36 -3.71 0.17 -1.90
C ALA A 36 -4.14 1.45 -1.18
N GLN A 37 -4.76 1.34 -0.02
CA GLN A 37 -5.18 2.47 0.79
C GLN A 37 -3.98 3.30 1.28
N VAL A 38 -2.96 2.65 1.82
CA VAL A 38 -1.76 3.36 2.32
C VAL A 38 -1.06 4.11 1.19
N LEU A 39 -0.86 3.46 0.06
CA LEU A 39 -0.13 4.05 -1.06
C LEU A 39 -0.96 5.08 -1.83
N GLY A 40 -2.27 4.94 -1.87
CA GLY A 40 -3.17 5.86 -2.55
C GLY A 40 -3.60 7.08 -1.73
N THR A 41 -3.33 7.10 -0.43
CA THR A 41 -3.69 8.23 0.45
C THR A 41 -2.53 9.22 0.54
N VAL A 42 -2.84 10.51 0.45
CA VAL A 42 -1.85 11.59 0.58
C VAL A 42 -1.49 11.78 2.05
N GLY A 43 -0.23 11.51 2.40
CA GLY A 43 0.33 11.80 3.71
C GLY A 43 0.80 13.25 3.84
N ALA A 44 0.87 13.76 5.06
CA ALA A 44 1.37 15.10 5.33
C ALA A 44 2.87 15.23 4.99
N SER A 45 3.22 16.37 4.42
CA SER A 45 4.60 16.75 4.15
C SER A 45 4.82 18.23 4.44
N ASP A 46 6.03 18.73 4.26
CA ASP A 46 6.33 20.15 4.40
C ASP A 46 5.57 21.03 3.40
N PHE A 47 5.07 20.44 2.31
CA PHE A 47 4.41 21.15 1.21
C PHE A 47 2.90 20.91 1.14
N THR A 48 2.41 19.84 1.76
CA THR A 48 1.00 19.45 1.66
C THR A 48 0.46 18.96 2.99
N GLN A 49 -0.79 19.31 3.25
CA GLN A 49 -1.54 18.74 4.36
C GLN A 49 -2.01 17.32 4.00
N GLY A 50 -1.99 16.42 4.98
CA GLY A 50 -2.47 15.05 4.78
C GLY A 50 -3.96 15.00 4.44
N GLU A 51 -4.34 14.02 3.65
CA GLU A 51 -5.69 13.83 3.14
C GLU A 51 -6.70 13.51 4.26
N MET A 52 -6.25 12.76 5.29
CA MET A 52 -7.12 12.36 6.39
C MET A 52 -7.06 13.38 7.54
N PRO A 53 -8.17 14.10 7.83
CA PRO A 53 -8.13 15.19 8.82
C PRO A 53 -7.76 14.75 10.24
N TRP A 54 -8.16 13.53 10.63
CA TRP A 54 -7.89 12.97 11.96
C TRP A 54 -6.57 12.20 12.06
N ARG A 55 -5.91 11.96 10.95
CA ARG A 55 -4.63 11.24 10.88
C ARG A 55 -3.83 11.73 9.67
N THR A 56 -3.38 12.97 9.75
CA THR A 56 -2.75 13.68 8.62
C THR A 56 -1.48 13.01 8.11
N GLU A 57 -0.78 12.28 8.96
CA GLU A 57 0.44 11.57 8.58
C GLU A 57 0.20 10.24 7.87
N PHE A 58 -1.05 9.72 7.93
CA PHE A 58 -1.39 8.45 7.29
C PHE A 58 -1.33 8.59 5.77
N GLY A 59 -0.70 7.59 5.14
CA GLY A 59 -0.57 7.52 3.70
C GLY A 59 0.87 7.51 3.24
N SER A 60 1.11 7.97 2.03
CA SER A 60 2.43 8.00 1.40
C SER A 60 2.78 9.38 0.86
N LEU A 61 4.04 9.56 0.50
CA LEU A 61 4.53 10.78 -0.15
C LEU A 61 4.63 10.64 -1.68
N LEU A 62 4.02 9.61 -2.26
CA LEU A 62 4.07 9.35 -3.70
C LEU A 62 3.50 10.49 -4.54
N HIS A 63 2.57 11.27 -3.98
CA HIS A 63 2.03 12.46 -4.64
C HIS A 63 3.11 13.51 -4.96
N LEU A 64 4.23 13.53 -4.23
CA LEU A 64 5.35 14.43 -4.49
C LEU A 64 6.08 14.08 -5.79
N LEU A 65 5.90 12.89 -6.31
CA LEU A 65 6.50 12.42 -7.56
C LEU A 65 5.67 12.78 -8.80
N ARG A 66 4.51 13.40 -8.62
CA ARG A 66 3.71 13.91 -9.74
C ARG A 66 4.53 14.93 -10.51
N HIS A 67 4.45 14.88 -11.84
CA HIS A 67 5.15 15.77 -12.75
C HIS A 67 6.67 15.63 -12.76
N GLN A 68 7.23 14.65 -12.06
CA GLN A 68 8.64 14.29 -12.16
C GLN A 68 8.90 13.52 -13.46
N LYS A 69 10.10 13.65 -14.02
CA LYS A 69 10.51 12.89 -15.20
C LYS A 69 10.63 11.41 -14.87
N ASN A 70 10.30 10.54 -15.83
CA ASN A 70 10.47 9.11 -15.70
C ASN A 70 11.96 8.73 -15.88
N ASP A 71 12.72 8.87 -14.83
CA ASP A 71 14.15 8.56 -14.80
C ASP A 71 14.50 7.65 -13.61
N VAL A 72 15.77 7.36 -13.44
CA VAL A 72 16.27 6.53 -12.33
C VAL A 72 15.96 7.17 -10.97
N ALA A 73 16.07 8.49 -10.88
CA ALA A 73 15.78 9.21 -9.63
C ALA A 73 14.32 9.05 -9.21
N LEU A 74 13.38 9.13 -10.13
CA LEU A 74 11.96 8.89 -9.85
C LEU A 74 11.74 7.49 -9.29
N ARG A 75 12.32 6.49 -9.92
CA ARG A 75 12.18 5.09 -9.50
C ARG A 75 12.75 4.83 -8.12
N GLU A 76 13.92 5.38 -7.83
CA GLU A 76 14.55 5.22 -6.50
C GLU A 76 13.78 5.96 -5.40
N MET A 77 13.29 7.17 -5.68
CA MET A 77 12.45 7.90 -4.73
C MET A 77 11.13 7.19 -4.47
N ALA A 78 10.50 6.65 -5.51
CA ALA A 78 9.26 5.87 -5.36
C ALA A 78 9.48 4.65 -4.46
N LYS A 79 10.59 3.94 -4.61
CA LYS A 79 10.94 2.81 -3.75
C LYS A 79 11.05 3.22 -2.29
N VAL A 80 11.75 4.31 -2.01
CA VAL A 80 11.91 4.84 -0.65
C VAL A 80 10.55 5.20 -0.05
N TYR A 81 9.73 5.95 -0.77
CA TYR A 81 8.43 6.37 -0.27
C TYR A 81 7.47 5.21 -0.02
N VAL A 82 7.47 4.21 -0.91
CA VAL A 82 6.65 3.00 -0.71
C VAL A 82 7.12 2.21 0.51
N GLN A 83 8.42 1.99 0.65
CA GLN A 83 8.97 1.24 1.77
C GLN A 83 8.71 1.94 3.11
N ASP A 84 8.90 3.25 3.17
CA ASP A 84 8.66 4.02 4.39
C ASP A 84 7.17 4.00 4.78
N ALA A 85 6.27 4.19 3.81
CA ALA A 85 4.83 4.17 4.06
C ALA A 85 4.35 2.80 4.55
N LEU A 86 4.76 1.73 3.88
CA LEU A 86 4.37 0.38 4.26
C LEU A 86 4.99 -0.06 5.58
N ARG A 87 6.23 0.30 5.85
CA ARG A 87 6.88 0.01 7.13
C ARG A 87 6.13 0.67 8.29
N ARG A 88 5.67 1.88 8.09
CA ARG A 88 4.98 2.66 9.12
C ARG A 88 3.52 2.22 9.32
N TRP A 89 2.80 1.98 8.24
CA TRP A 89 1.35 1.79 8.30
C TRP A 89 0.88 0.36 8.04
N GLU A 90 1.72 -0.46 7.39
CA GLU A 90 1.41 -1.86 7.13
C GLU A 90 2.62 -2.75 7.44
N PRO A 91 2.94 -2.95 8.71
CA PRO A 91 4.15 -3.69 9.12
C PRO A 91 4.11 -5.19 8.79
N ARG A 92 2.95 -5.72 8.38
CA ARG A 92 2.83 -7.13 7.95
C ARG A 92 3.45 -7.39 6.59
N ILE A 93 3.79 -6.34 5.87
CA ILE A 93 4.31 -6.42 4.50
C ILE A 93 5.83 -6.38 4.51
N MET A 94 6.44 -7.30 3.75
CA MET A 94 7.85 -7.27 3.42
C MET A 94 7.99 -7.20 1.90
N VAL A 95 8.35 -6.05 1.38
CA VAL A 95 8.50 -5.84 -0.06
C VAL A 95 9.76 -6.55 -0.55
N THR A 96 9.60 -7.43 -1.52
CA THR A 96 10.71 -8.18 -2.13
C THR A 96 11.13 -7.59 -3.47
N ARG A 97 10.20 -6.99 -4.19
CA ARG A 97 10.46 -6.31 -5.45
C ARG A 97 9.53 -5.14 -5.63
N LEU A 98 10.04 -4.06 -6.17
CA LEU A 98 9.29 -2.88 -6.50
C LEU A 98 9.81 -2.26 -7.79
N ASP A 99 8.91 -2.11 -8.74
CA ASP A 99 9.15 -1.38 -9.98
C ASP A 99 8.18 -0.20 -10.05
N ALA A 100 8.69 0.97 -10.40
CA ALA A 100 7.90 2.16 -10.58
C ALA A 100 8.11 2.70 -11.99
N GLU A 101 7.03 3.03 -12.67
CA GLU A 101 7.06 3.57 -14.02
C GLU A 101 6.01 4.66 -14.16
N ARG A 102 6.38 5.72 -14.86
CA ARG A 102 5.44 6.75 -15.24
C ARG A 102 4.95 6.47 -16.65
N LEU A 103 3.64 6.31 -16.82
CA LEU A 103 3.05 6.04 -18.13
C LEU A 103 2.84 7.32 -18.95
N ASP A 104 2.42 8.39 -18.28
CA ASP A 104 2.21 9.69 -18.88
C ASP A 104 2.41 10.79 -17.83
N ASP A 105 2.09 12.04 -18.14
CA ASP A 105 2.27 13.16 -17.22
C ASP A 105 1.41 13.06 -15.93
N SER A 106 0.43 12.19 -15.90
CA SER A 106 -0.52 12.09 -14.79
C SER A 106 -0.52 10.76 -14.06
N ALA A 107 0.02 9.71 -14.66
CA ALA A 107 -0.09 8.35 -14.13
C ALA A 107 1.26 7.74 -13.72
N LEU A 108 1.36 7.39 -12.46
CA LEU A 108 2.46 6.60 -11.92
C LEU A 108 1.95 5.18 -11.63
N VAL A 109 2.62 4.18 -12.18
CA VAL A 109 2.28 2.78 -11.97
C VAL A 109 3.35 2.13 -11.11
N LEU A 110 2.91 1.51 -10.02
CA LEU A 110 3.75 0.74 -9.11
C LEU A 110 3.43 -0.74 -9.26
N ARG A 111 4.46 -1.55 -9.46
CA ARG A 111 4.36 -3.00 -9.45
C ARG A 111 5.12 -3.52 -8.25
N LEU A 112 4.38 -4.06 -7.29
CA LEU A 112 4.94 -4.59 -6.04
C LEU A 112 4.89 -6.10 -6.04
N ARG A 113 5.95 -6.69 -5.51
CA ARG A 113 5.93 -8.07 -5.06
C ARG A 113 6.34 -8.10 -3.60
N TYR A 114 5.52 -8.75 -2.77
CA TYR A 114 5.75 -8.76 -1.34
C TYR A 114 5.31 -10.07 -0.70
N ASN A 115 5.83 -10.29 0.49
CA ASN A 115 5.39 -11.35 1.38
C ASN A 115 4.59 -10.76 2.54
N VAL A 116 3.61 -11.50 3.03
CA VAL A 116 2.93 -11.17 4.28
C VAL A 116 3.56 -11.98 5.38
N ILE A 117 4.03 -11.29 6.42
CA ILE A 117 4.77 -11.91 7.52
C ILE A 117 4.09 -11.66 8.86
N GLN A 118 4.29 -12.57 9.79
CA GLN A 118 3.91 -12.42 11.18
C GLN A 118 5.15 -12.04 11.99
N ARG A 119 5.22 -10.78 12.44
CA ARG A 119 6.40 -10.25 13.12
C ARG A 119 6.53 -10.63 14.59
N ASN A 120 5.43 -11.03 15.21
CA ASN A 120 5.39 -11.34 16.64
C ASN A 120 5.93 -12.74 16.99
N VAL A 121 6.40 -13.46 16.00
CA VAL A 121 6.95 -14.82 16.16
C VAL A 121 8.46 -14.78 15.89
N PRO A 122 9.29 -15.49 16.66
CA PRO A 122 10.72 -15.59 16.37
C PRO A 122 10.97 -16.04 14.93
N GLY A 123 11.81 -15.30 14.20
CA GLY A 123 12.15 -15.59 12.81
C GLY A 123 11.19 -15.05 11.76
N ASN A 124 10.21 -14.23 12.12
CA ASN A 124 9.27 -13.59 11.18
C ASN A 124 8.63 -14.61 10.22
N GLN A 125 7.70 -15.38 10.73
CA GLN A 125 7.03 -16.41 9.93
C GLN A 125 6.33 -15.81 8.70
N VAL A 126 6.63 -16.33 7.51
CA VAL A 126 5.97 -15.95 6.27
C VAL A 126 4.60 -16.63 6.21
N LEU A 127 3.54 -15.84 6.11
CA LEU A 127 2.17 -16.33 5.99
C LEU A 127 1.73 -16.47 4.54
N LEU A 128 2.08 -15.50 3.70
CA LEU A 128 1.81 -15.49 2.26
C LEU A 128 3.07 -15.04 1.54
N GLU A 129 3.41 -15.71 0.45
CA GLU A 129 4.63 -15.45 -0.30
C GLU A 129 4.33 -15.06 -1.75
N GLY A 130 5.11 -14.12 -2.28
CA GLY A 130 5.10 -13.77 -3.68
C GLY A 130 3.82 -13.13 -4.18
N ILE A 131 3.14 -12.34 -3.36
CA ILE A 131 1.95 -11.61 -3.78
C ILE A 131 2.37 -10.48 -4.73
N GLU A 132 1.78 -10.46 -5.91
CA GLU A 132 1.99 -9.39 -6.89
C GLU A 132 0.80 -8.44 -6.91
N GLN A 133 1.08 -7.16 -6.85
CA GLN A 133 0.05 -6.13 -6.88
C GLN A 133 0.51 -4.95 -7.75
N THR A 134 -0.37 -4.49 -8.62
CA THR A 134 -0.14 -3.31 -9.45
C THR A 134 -1.07 -2.19 -8.98
N ILE A 135 -0.50 -1.03 -8.72
CA ILE A 135 -1.23 0.14 -8.23
C ILE A 135 -0.96 1.29 -9.19
N ALA A 136 -2.02 1.88 -9.70
CA ALA A 136 -1.96 3.10 -10.51
C ALA A 136 -2.36 4.31 -9.65
N LEU A 137 -1.52 5.32 -9.68
CA LEU A 137 -1.70 6.55 -8.88
C LEU A 137 -1.81 7.80 -9.76
#